data_09f5b26fda5ebcb9d58ea69079b7e77f
#
_entry.id   09f5b26fda5ebcb9d58ea69079b7e77f
#
_cell.length_a   1.000
_cell.length_b   1.000
_cell.length_c   1.000
_cell.angle_alpha   90.00
_cell.angle_beta   90.00
_cell.angle_gamma   90.00
#
_symmetry.space_group_name_H-M   'P 1'
#
loop_
_entity.id
_entity.type
_entity.pdbx_description
1 polymer ?
#
loop_
_entity_poly.entity_id
_entity_poly.type
_entity_poly.pdbx_seq_one_letter_code
_entity_poly.pdbx_strand_id
1 'polypeptide(L)'
;MSLKVEKLSFSYGRRRILEEISFETPEGSVLGLLGPNGTGKTTLLKAVGALHHPESGACYLDGRDLKRMSAQERARLAAYVPQSSNGVFAARVMDTVLMGRLPFIRFAPGAEDKEIAAGVIRRLELTDKAFHYLNELSGGERQRVLIARALAQEPRLLLLDEPTSSLDMKNQLHTLGLVQSLAREKRLTVVIAIHDLNLAAMFCDRFVMLKDARLFAWGTEDEVITEENISAVYGVRTEIHRLGGRRHVVLLRNEENIGR
;
A
#
# COMPACT_ATOMS: atom_id res chain seq x y z
N MET A 1 -14.38 12.77 -0.31
CA MET A 1 -14.27 11.65 -1.26
C MET A 1 -13.58 10.51 -0.55
N SER A 2 -13.90 9.27 -0.86
CA SER A 2 -13.44 8.14 -0.05
C SER A 2 -13.32 6.88 -0.90
N LEU A 3 -12.46 5.97 -0.47
CA LEU A 3 -12.48 4.59 -0.92
C LEU A 3 -13.51 3.83 -0.07
N LYS A 4 -14.45 3.14 -0.71
CA LYS A 4 -15.43 2.27 -0.07
C LYS A 4 -15.38 0.89 -0.70
N VAL A 5 -15.25 -0.14 0.13
CA VAL A 5 -15.30 -1.55 -0.26
C VAL A 5 -16.55 -2.16 0.35
N GLU A 6 -17.37 -2.82 -0.46
CA GLU A 6 -18.64 -3.41 -0.04
C GLU A 6 -18.70 -4.89 -0.38
N LYS A 7 -18.81 -5.74 0.66
CA LYS A 7 -19.01 -7.20 0.61
C LYS A 7 -18.14 -7.92 -0.43
N LEU A 8 -16.87 -7.49 -0.52
CA LEU A 8 -15.93 -8.00 -1.50
C LEU A 8 -15.52 -9.42 -1.15
N SER A 9 -15.75 -10.36 -2.09
CA SER A 9 -15.33 -11.77 -1.97
C SER A 9 -14.51 -12.20 -3.16
N PHE A 10 -13.47 -13.01 -2.88
CA PHE A 10 -12.57 -13.51 -3.91
C PHE A 10 -12.01 -14.89 -3.57
N SER A 11 -11.89 -15.76 -4.58
CA SER A 11 -11.27 -17.09 -4.46
C SER A 11 -10.27 -17.35 -5.58
N TYR A 12 -9.25 -18.15 -5.29
CA TYR A 12 -8.44 -18.82 -6.31
C TYR A 12 -8.94 -20.27 -6.48
N GLY A 13 -9.69 -20.53 -7.54
CA GLY A 13 -10.37 -21.80 -7.74
C GLY A 13 -11.33 -22.10 -6.58
N ARG A 14 -11.08 -23.20 -5.83
CA ARG A 14 -11.92 -23.58 -4.67
C ARG A 14 -11.49 -22.93 -3.34
N ARG A 15 -10.35 -22.26 -3.31
CA ARG A 15 -9.80 -21.67 -2.07
C ARG A 15 -10.33 -20.25 -1.88
N ARG A 16 -11.17 -20.03 -0.87
CA ARG A 16 -11.62 -18.71 -0.45
C ARG A 16 -10.44 -17.92 0.15
N ILE A 17 -10.22 -16.70 -0.36
CA ILE A 17 -9.16 -15.80 0.10
C ILE A 17 -9.74 -14.57 0.79
N LEU A 18 -10.88 -14.06 0.29
CA LEU A 18 -11.59 -12.93 0.87
C LEU A 18 -13.08 -13.28 0.93
N GLU A 19 -13.72 -12.98 2.05
CA GLU A 19 -15.14 -13.27 2.28
C GLU A 19 -15.83 -12.03 2.88
N GLU A 20 -16.73 -11.44 2.09
CA GLU A 20 -17.58 -10.30 2.46
C GLU A 20 -16.86 -9.12 3.13
N ILE A 21 -15.66 -8.78 2.66
CA ILE A 21 -14.86 -7.68 3.19
C ILE A 21 -15.57 -6.35 2.91
N SER A 22 -15.82 -5.57 3.98
CA SER A 22 -16.43 -4.24 3.88
C SER A 22 -15.71 -3.26 4.78
N PHE A 23 -15.24 -2.14 4.23
CA PHE A 23 -14.65 -1.02 4.97
C PHE A 23 -14.68 0.24 4.13
N GLU A 24 -14.40 1.37 4.77
CA GLU A 24 -14.22 2.65 4.08
C GLU A 24 -13.06 3.44 4.67
N THR A 25 -12.48 4.32 3.88
CA THR A 25 -11.41 5.21 4.33
C THR A 25 -11.54 6.57 3.66
N PRO A 26 -11.32 7.67 4.40
CA PRO A 26 -11.43 9.01 3.87
C PRO A 26 -10.31 9.34 2.88
N GLU A 27 -10.55 10.35 2.06
CA GLU A 27 -9.57 10.97 1.17
C GLU A 27 -8.40 11.54 1.96
N GLY A 28 -7.20 11.44 1.40
CA GLY A 28 -5.98 12.01 2.01
C GLY A 28 -5.47 11.24 3.22
N SER A 29 -5.97 10.02 3.45
CA SER A 29 -5.57 9.16 4.55
C SER A 29 -4.75 7.95 4.07
N VAL A 30 -3.97 7.41 5.00
CA VAL A 30 -3.22 6.15 4.83
C VAL A 30 -3.93 5.06 5.61
N LEU A 31 -4.42 4.03 4.90
CA LEU A 31 -5.04 2.83 5.46
C LEU A 31 -4.02 1.69 5.52
N GLY A 32 -3.73 1.20 6.72
CA GLY A 32 -2.89 0.02 6.94
C GLY A 32 -3.68 -1.28 6.84
N LEU A 33 -3.27 -2.19 5.95
CA LEU A 33 -3.77 -3.56 5.92
C LEU A 33 -2.88 -4.46 6.77
N LEU A 34 -3.42 -4.98 7.87
CA LEU A 34 -2.76 -5.79 8.87
C LEU A 34 -3.22 -7.26 8.79
N GLY A 35 -2.40 -8.16 9.30
CA GLY A 35 -2.68 -9.59 9.39
C GLY A 35 -1.47 -10.44 9.05
N PRO A 36 -1.42 -11.70 9.48
CA PRO A 36 -0.37 -12.66 9.16
C PRO A 36 -0.16 -12.89 7.67
N ASN A 37 0.92 -13.58 7.31
CA ASN A 37 1.15 -13.97 5.92
C ASN A 37 0.05 -14.92 5.45
N GLY A 38 -0.38 -14.75 4.20
CA GLY A 38 -1.42 -15.58 3.60
C GLY A 38 -2.86 -15.22 3.95
N THR A 39 -3.13 -14.16 4.74
CA THR A 39 -4.50 -13.71 5.07
C THR A 39 -5.23 -13.00 3.94
N GLY A 40 -4.57 -12.77 2.80
CA GLY A 40 -5.20 -12.16 1.64
C GLY A 40 -4.91 -10.66 1.43
N LYS A 41 -3.95 -10.05 2.15
CA LYS A 41 -3.62 -8.61 2.01
C LYS A 41 -3.31 -8.20 0.56
N THR A 42 -2.37 -8.88 -0.09
CA THR A 42 -2.04 -8.67 -1.52
C THR A 42 -3.24 -8.86 -2.44
N THR A 43 -4.06 -9.90 -2.17
CA THR A 43 -5.27 -10.17 -2.95
C THR A 43 -6.29 -9.05 -2.77
N LEU A 44 -6.47 -8.55 -1.54
CA LEU A 44 -7.36 -7.43 -1.26
C LEU A 44 -6.88 -6.15 -1.97
N LEU A 45 -5.58 -5.81 -1.91
CA LEU A 45 -5.01 -4.68 -2.66
C LEU A 45 -5.31 -4.79 -4.15
N LYS A 46 -5.07 -5.96 -4.76
CA LYS A 46 -5.32 -6.19 -6.18
C LYS A 46 -6.80 -6.14 -6.54
N ALA A 47 -7.68 -6.64 -5.67
CA ALA A 47 -9.12 -6.57 -5.88
C ALA A 47 -9.66 -5.14 -5.74
N VAL A 48 -9.18 -4.38 -4.75
CA VAL A 48 -9.50 -2.95 -4.58
C VAL A 48 -9.08 -2.13 -5.80
N GLY A 49 -7.89 -2.39 -6.36
CA GLY A 49 -7.41 -1.76 -7.59
C GLY A 49 -8.06 -2.29 -8.88
N ALA A 50 -9.02 -3.21 -8.76
CA ALA A 50 -9.65 -3.94 -9.88
C ALA A 50 -8.64 -4.61 -10.83
N LEU A 51 -7.47 -5.02 -10.30
CA LEU A 51 -6.48 -5.88 -10.96
C LEU A 51 -6.90 -7.35 -10.90
N HIS A 52 -7.67 -7.72 -9.87
CA HIS A 52 -8.40 -8.97 -9.77
C HIS A 52 -9.89 -8.69 -9.80
N HIS A 53 -10.65 -9.55 -10.49
CA HIS A 53 -12.10 -9.45 -10.55
C HIS A 53 -12.71 -10.21 -9.37
N PRO A 54 -13.34 -9.51 -8.39
CA PRO A 54 -14.01 -10.19 -7.28
C PRO A 54 -15.22 -10.97 -7.78
N GLU A 55 -15.54 -12.07 -7.08
CA GLU A 55 -16.74 -12.89 -7.33
C GLU A 55 -18.01 -12.11 -6.99
N SER A 56 -17.97 -11.37 -5.88
CA SER A 56 -19.05 -10.51 -5.43
C SER A 56 -18.52 -9.25 -4.77
N GLY A 57 -19.39 -8.29 -4.56
CA GLY A 57 -19.08 -7.01 -3.98
C GLY A 57 -18.54 -6.00 -4.99
N ALA A 58 -18.23 -4.81 -4.50
CA ALA A 58 -17.77 -3.69 -5.30
C ALA A 58 -16.77 -2.81 -4.53
N CYS A 59 -15.93 -2.09 -5.29
CA CYS A 59 -15.01 -1.08 -4.78
C CYS A 59 -15.33 0.25 -5.44
N TYR A 60 -15.62 1.26 -4.61
CA TYR A 60 -15.96 2.59 -5.07
C TYR A 60 -14.85 3.56 -4.70
N LEU A 61 -14.40 4.33 -5.67
CA LEU A 61 -13.53 5.47 -5.46
C LEU A 61 -14.31 6.74 -5.84
N ASP A 62 -14.51 7.63 -4.89
CA ASP A 62 -15.31 8.85 -5.09
C ASP A 62 -16.73 8.55 -5.62
N GLY A 63 -17.36 7.47 -5.13
CA GLY A 63 -18.67 7.01 -5.55
C GLY A 63 -18.73 6.30 -6.91
N ARG A 64 -17.59 6.18 -7.62
CA ARG A 64 -17.49 5.51 -8.92
C ARG A 64 -17.04 4.07 -8.73
N ASP A 65 -17.79 3.11 -9.25
CA ASP A 65 -17.44 1.69 -9.21
C ASP A 65 -16.23 1.40 -10.12
N LEU A 66 -15.10 1.04 -9.52
CA LEU A 66 -13.86 0.76 -10.25
C LEU A 66 -13.99 -0.44 -11.21
N LYS A 67 -14.86 -1.40 -10.94
CA LYS A 67 -15.09 -2.55 -11.81
C LYS A 67 -15.77 -2.17 -13.13
N ARG A 68 -16.58 -1.10 -13.12
CA ARG A 68 -17.33 -0.62 -14.31
C ARG A 68 -16.53 0.30 -15.21
N MET A 69 -15.35 0.73 -14.78
CA MET A 69 -14.46 1.59 -15.56
C MET A 69 -13.67 0.78 -16.58
N SER A 70 -13.31 1.43 -17.68
CA SER A 70 -12.34 0.88 -18.63
C SER A 70 -10.96 0.73 -17.98
N ALA A 71 -10.11 -0.13 -18.53
CA ALA A 71 -8.74 -0.31 -18.04
C ALA A 71 -7.95 1.00 -18.02
N GLN A 72 -8.14 1.86 -19.02
CA GLN A 72 -7.46 3.15 -19.12
C GLN A 72 -7.96 4.14 -18.07
N GLU A 73 -9.26 4.20 -17.79
CA GLU A 73 -9.81 5.06 -16.74
C GLU A 73 -9.30 4.62 -15.36
N ARG A 74 -9.31 3.32 -15.07
CA ARG A 74 -8.73 2.77 -13.84
C ARG A 74 -7.26 3.11 -13.70
N ALA A 75 -6.49 2.91 -14.79
CA ALA A 75 -5.06 3.22 -14.80
C ALA A 75 -4.74 4.71 -14.58
N ARG A 76 -5.69 5.62 -14.79
CA ARG A 76 -5.54 7.05 -14.43
C ARG A 76 -5.92 7.37 -12.99
N LEU A 77 -6.66 6.49 -12.31
CA LEU A 77 -7.19 6.74 -10.98
C LEU A 77 -6.49 5.95 -9.89
N ALA A 78 -6.06 4.72 -10.19
CA ALA A 78 -5.46 3.83 -9.20
C ALA A 78 -4.10 3.32 -9.67
N ALA A 79 -3.09 3.46 -8.81
CA ALA A 79 -1.75 2.96 -9.05
C ALA A 79 -1.41 1.86 -8.05
N TYR A 80 -0.68 0.83 -8.49
CA TYR A 80 -0.27 -0.30 -7.67
C TYR A 80 1.25 -0.47 -7.71
N VAL A 81 1.85 -0.58 -6.52
CA VAL A 81 3.27 -0.89 -6.33
C VAL A 81 3.36 -2.28 -5.71
N PRO A 82 3.90 -3.28 -6.42
CA PRO A 82 4.06 -4.63 -5.90
C PRO A 82 5.20 -4.72 -4.88
N GLN A 83 5.16 -5.76 -4.04
CA GLN A 83 6.20 -6.07 -3.05
C GLN A 83 7.59 -6.28 -3.67
N SER A 84 7.66 -6.94 -4.81
CA SER A 84 8.88 -7.14 -5.56
C SER A 84 8.66 -6.88 -7.04
N SER A 85 9.58 -6.19 -7.66
CA SER A 85 9.70 -6.15 -9.12
C SER A 85 10.75 -7.17 -9.54
N ASN A 86 10.30 -8.40 -9.83
CA ASN A 86 11.15 -9.42 -10.44
C ASN A 86 11.45 -9.01 -11.88
N GLY A 87 12.60 -8.47 -12.10
CA GLY A 87 13.09 -8.02 -13.40
C GLY A 87 13.77 -6.66 -13.24
N VAL A 88 15.06 -6.68 -12.94
CA VAL A 88 15.88 -5.48 -13.05
C VAL A 88 16.09 -5.26 -14.54
N PHE A 89 15.13 -4.59 -15.19
CA PHE A 89 15.35 -4.05 -16.51
C PHE A 89 16.51 -3.06 -16.40
N ALA A 90 17.41 -3.07 -17.38
CA ALA A 90 18.45 -2.05 -17.54
C ALA A 90 17.80 -0.72 -18.02
N ALA A 91 16.86 -0.21 -17.20
CA ALA A 91 16.15 1.05 -17.44
C ALA A 91 16.68 2.11 -16.49
N ARG A 92 16.75 3.35 -16.95
CA ARG A 92 17.09 4.49 -16.10
C ARG A 92 15.93 4.90 -15.21
N VAL A 93 16.22 5.55 -14.12
CA VAL A 93 15.21 6.09 -13.18
C VAL A 93 14.19 6.95 -13.92
N MET A 94 14.62 7.91 -14.72
CA MET A 94 13.75 8.80 -15.48
C MET A 94 12.81 7.99 -16.41
N ASP A 95 13.34 7.02 -17.14
CA ASP A 95 12.55 6.20 -18.07
C ASP A 95 11.51 5.37 -17.31
N THR A 96 11.92 4.81 -16.17
CA THR A 96 11.02 4.03 -15.30
C THR A 96 9.89 4.89 -14.75
N VAL A 97 10.17 6.11 -14.31
CA VAL A 97 9.14 7.03 -13.79
C VAL A 97 8.21 7.50 -14.91
N LEU A 98 8.74 7.77 -16.10
CA LEU A 98 7.95 8.10 -17.29
C LEU A 98 6.98 6.98 -17.70
N MET A 99 7.27 5.70 -17.40
CA MET A 99 6.29 4.63 -17.61
C MET A 99 5.00 4.83 -16.83
N GLY A 100 5.02 5.58 -15.71
CA GLY A 100 3.81 5.97 -14.98
C GLY A 100 2.87 6.85 -15.80
N ARG A 101 3.38 7.52 -16.83
CA ARG A 101 2.58 8.38 -17.72
C ARG A 101 1.89 7.62 -18.86
N LEU A 102 2.16 6.32 -19.05
CA LEU A 102 1.59 5.51 -20.13
C LEU A 102 0.06 5.64 -20.31
N PRO A 103 -0.76 5.75 -19.25
CA PRO A 103 -2.22 5.94 -19.43
C PRO A 103 -2.62 7.25 -20.11
N PHE A 104 -1.70 8.22 -20.21
CA PHE A 104 -1.93 9.55 -20.82
C PHE A 104 -1.26 9.72 -22.18
N ILE A 105 -0.23 8.92 -22.46
CA ILE A 105 0.58 9.00 -23.68
C ILE A 105 -0.14 8.28 -24.83
N ARG A 106 -0.18 8.92 -26.02
CA ARG A 106 -0.69 8.29 -27.24
C ARG A 106 0.41 7.67 -28.09
N PHE A 107 1.51 8.39 -28.30
CA PHE A 107 2.62 7.95 -29.16
C PHE A 107 3.97 8.05 -28.44
N ALA A 108 4.28 9.22 -27.85
CA ALA A 108 5.52 9.47 -27.13
C ALA A 108 5.26 10.44 -25.96
N PRO A 109 6.10 10.41 -24.90
CA PRO A 109 6.01 11.35 -23.79
C PRO A 109 6.22 12.79 -24.25
N GLY A 110 5.27 13.66 -23.92
CA GLY A 110 5.35 15.10 -24.15
C GLY A 110 6.21 15.85 -23.13
N ALA A 111 6.30 17.18 -23.27
CA ALA A 111 7.01 18.04 -22.31
C ALA A 111 6.37 17.97 -20.92
N GLU A 112 5.05 18.00 -20.85
CA GLU A 112 4.27 17.89 -19.59
C GLU A 112 4.56 16.56 -18.87
N ASP A 113 4.59 15.42 -19.60
CA ASP A 113 4.89 14.12 -18.98
C ASP A 113 6.28 14.08 -18.37
N LYS A 114 7.27 14.69 -19.06
CA LYS A 114 8.65 14.79 -18.57
C LYS A 114 8.75 15.69 -17.34
N GLU A 115 8.00 16.80 -17.32
CA GLU A 115 7.96 17.72 -16.17
C GLU A 115 7.33 17.07 -14.95
N ILE A 116 6.21 16.35 -15.11
CA ILE A 116 5.56 15.56 -14.05
C ILE A 116 6.54 14.51 -13.50
N ALA A 117 7.19 13.75 -14.38
CA ALA A 117 8.16 12.73 -13.96
C ALA A 117 9.34 13.35 -13.18
N ALA A 118 9.91 14.47 -13.68
CA ALA A 118 10.99 15.18 -13.00
C ALA A 118 10.54 15.77 -11.66
N GLY A 119 9.31 16.26 -11.58
CA GLY A 119 8.69 16.76 -10.33
C GLY A 119 8.57 15.68 -9.27
N VAL A 120 8.11 14.49 -9.66
CA VAL A 120 8.00 13.34 -8.75
C VAL A 120 9.38 12.82 -8.32
N ILE A 121 10.35 12.76 -9.24
CA ILE A 121 11.74 12.39 -8.95
C ILE A 121 12.34 13.33 -7.87
N ARG A 122 12.15 14.64 -8.02
CA ARG A 122 12.58 15.62 -6.98
C ARG A 122 11.89 15.38 -5.65
N ARG A 123 10.59 15.12 -5.67
CA ARG A 123 9.78 14.92 -4.45
C ARG A 123 10.21 13.68 -3.65
N LEU A 124 10.69 12.66 -4.33
CA LEU A 124 11.20 11.43 -3.73
C LEU A 124 12.73 11.42 -3.54
N GLU A 125 13.36 12.60 -3.65
CA GLU A 125 14.80 12.79 -3.41
C GLU A 125 15.67 11.85 -4.27
N LEU A 126 15.35 11.77 -5.56
CA LEU A 126 16.04 10.93 -6.54
C LEU A 126 16.67 11.75 -7.68
N THR A 127 16.82 13.07 -7.50
CA THR A 127 17.27 13.97 -8.58
C THR A 127 18.68 13.63 -9.07
N ASP A 128 19.61 13.35 -8.17
CA ASP A 128 20.98 12.93 -8.45
C ASP A 128 21.06 11.56 -9.12
N LYS A 129 20.00 10.76 -9.01
CA LYS A 129 19.88 9.41 -9.56
C LYS A 129 19.06 9.34 -10.84
N ALA A 130 18.52 10.45 -11.34
CA ALA A 130 17.55 10.46 -12.45
C ALA A 130 18.03 9.72 -13.70
N PHE A 131 19.34 9.74 -13.98
CA PHE A 131 19.97 9.11 -15.14
C PHE A 131 20.72 7.80 -14.83
N HIS A 132 20.75 7.37 -13.55
CA HIS A 132 21.32 6.08 -13.16
C HIS A 132 20.40 4.93 -13.60
N TYR A 133 20.98 3.76 -13.78
CA TYR A 133 20.23 2.52 -14.01
C TYR A 133 19.68 1.97 -12.68
N LEU A 134 18.54 1.28 -12.75
CA LEU A 134 17.90 0.72 -11.55
C LEU A 134 18.78 -0.29 -10.80
N ASN A 135 19.65 -1.01 -11.50
CA ASN A 135 20.57 -1.98 -10.89
C ASN A 135 21.73 -1.32 -10.14
N GLU A 136 21.97 -0.03 -10.33
CA GLU A 136 23.00 0.75 -9.61
C GLU A 136 22.47 1.31 -8.28
N LEU A 137 21.16 1.21 -8.04
CA LEU A 137 20.50 1.77 -6.88
C LEU A 137 20.49 0.80 -5.69
N SER A 138 20.53 1.36 -4.48
CA SER A 138 20.20 0.65 -3.26
C SER A 138 18.74 0.14 -3.27
N GLY A 139 18.41 -0.82 -2.40
CA GLY A 139 17.03 -1.32 -2.28
C GLY A 139 16.02 -0.21 -1.96
N GLY A 140 16.38 0.73 -1.06
CA GLY A 140 15.53 1.85 -0.69
C GLY A 140 15.33 2.86 -1.82
N GLU A 141 16.39 3.21 -2.56
CA GLU A 141 16.29 4.07 -3.73
C GLU A 141 15.41 3.43 -4.81
N ARG A 142 15.62 2.14 -5.09
CA ARG A 142 14.81 1.38 -6.05
C ARG A 142 13.34 1.36 -5.67
N GLN A 143 13.03 1.16 -4.39
CA GLN A 143 11.65 1.20 -3.90
C GLN A 143 11.02 2.59 -4.09
N ARG A 144 11.78 3.66 -3.80
CA ARG A 144 11.30 5.03 -4.07
C ARG A 144 11.07 5.28 -5.57
N VAL A 145 11.88 4.70 -6.47
CA VAL A 145 11.62 4.78 -7.93
C VAL A 145 10.31 4.09 -8.33
N LEU A 146 9.99 2.94 -7.75
CA LEU A 146 8.71 2.27 -8.01
C LEU A 146 7.51 3.09 -7.52
N ILE A 147 7.65 3.71 -6.35
CA ILE A 147 6.65 4.65 -5.83
C ILE A 147 6.58 5.90 -6.74
N ALA A 148 7.72 6.43 -7.21
CA ALA A 148 7.77 7.55 -8.15
C ALA A 148 7.01 7.24 -9.44
N ARG A 149 7.22 6.06 -10.02
CA ARG A 149 6.48 5.59 -11.19
C ARG A 149 4.97 5.59 -10.96
N ALA A 150 4.53 5.09 -9.80
CA ALA A 150 3.12 5.06 -9.45
C ALA A 150 2.55 6.48 -9.25
N LEU A 151 3.31 7.38 -8.62
CA LEU A 151 2.90 8.77 -8.39
C LEU A 151 2.92 9.63 -9.66
N ALA A 152 3.78 9.33 -10.64
CA ALA A 152 3.78 9.99 -11.95
C ALA A 152 2.47 9.75 -12.73
N GLN A 153 1.71 8.73 -12.37
CA GLN A 153 0.36 8.47 -12.87
C GLN A 153 -0.68 9.48 -12.32
N GLU A 154 -0.30 10.30 -11.33
CA GLU A 154 -1.19 11.24 -10.61
C GLU A 154 -2.48 10.57 -10.11
N PRO A 155 -2.34 9.42 -9.40
CA PRO A 155 -3.49 8.64 -8.98
C PRO A 155 -4.28 9.32 -7.86
N ARG A 156 -5.54 8.93 -7.70
CA ARG A 156 -6.38 9.22 -6.52
C ARG A 156 -6.28 8.13 -5.46
N LEU A 157 -5.90 6.91 -5.89
CA LEU A 157 -5.72 5.74 -5.04
C LEU A 157 -4.33 5.14 -5.29
N LEU A 158 -3.51 5.07 -4.25
CA LEU A 158 -2.20 4.41 -4.28
C LEU A 158 -2.24 3.15 -3.43
N LEU A 159 -1.94 2.02 -4.05
CA LEU A 159 -1.92 0.70 -3.44
C LEU A 159 -0.48 0.23 -3.30
N LEU A 160 -0.02 0.01 -2.08
CA LEU A 160 1.35 -0.38 -1.77
C LEU A 160 1.37 -1.76 -1.11
N ASP A 161 1.99 -2.72 -1.76
CA ASP A 161 2.12 -4.08 -1.27
C ASP A 161 3.48 -4.29 -0.62
N GLU A 162 3.53 -4.22 0.71
CA GLU A 162 4.74 -4.38 1.55
C GLU A 162 5.95 -3.55 1.07
N PRO A 163 5.78 -2.23 0.88
CA PRO A 163 6.82 -1.41 0.24
C PRO A 163 8.09 -1.25 1.08
N THR A 164 8.12 -1.76 2.29
CA THR A 164 9.24 -1.62 3.24
C THR A 164 9.89 -2.94 3.62
N SER A 165 9.42 -4.09 3.11
CA SER A 165 9.85 -5.43 3.56
C SER A 165 11.34 -5.72 3.35
N SER A 166 12.00 -5.07 2.39
CA SER A 166 13.43 -5.25 2.07
C SER A 166 14.30 -4.06 2.45
N LEU A 167 13.77 -3.11 3.22
CA LEU A 167 14.46 -1.87 3.58
C LEU A 167 15.00 -1.91 5.01
N ASP A 168 16.15 -1.26 5.23
CA ASP A 168 16.60 -0.94 6.58
C ASP A 168 15.68 0.08 7.27
N MET A 169 15.78 0.21 8.58
CA MET A 169 14.92 1.05 9.41
C MET A 169 14.90 2.50 8.94
N LYS A 170 16.05 3.08 8.57
CA LYS A 170 16.15 4.46 8.10
C LYS A 170 15.34 4.66 6.81
N ASN A 171 15.51 3.76 5.85
CA ASN A 171 14.80 3.81 4.57
C ASN A 171 13.30 3.51 4.72
N GLN A 172 12.90 2.63 5.66
CA GLN A 172 11.50 2.39 6.00
C GLN A 172 10.81 3.67 6.49
N LEU A 173 11.37 4.31 7.53
CA LEU A 173 10.83 5.55 8.11
C LEU A 173 10.76 6.67 7.05
N HIS A 174 11.82 6.83 6.28
CA HIS A 174 11.89 7.84 5.23
C HIS A 174 10.82 7.62 4.14
N THR A 175 10.73 6.40 3.61
CA THR A 175 9.77 6.06 2.54
C THR A 175 8.32 6.24 3.00
N LEU A 176 7.97 5.75 4.22
CA LEU A 176 6.63 5.89 4.77
C LEU A 176 6.29 7.34 5.09
N GLY A 177 7.25 8.12 5.60
CA GLY A 177 7.07 9.56 5.84
C GLY A 177 6.78 10.34 4.56
N LEU A 178 7.48 10.05 3.46
CA LEU A 178 7.21 10.64 2.15
C LEU A 178 5.81 10.27 1.63
N VAL A 179 5.42 9.00 1.76
CA VAL A 179 4.07 8.53 1.35
C VAL A 179 2.99 9.24 2.16
N GLN A 180 3.13 9.33 3.49
CA GLN A 180 2.17 10.00 4.36
C GLN A 180 2.03 11.50 4.04
N SER A 181 3.17 12.19 3.83
CA SER A 181 3.18 13.60 3.43
C SER A 181 2.42 13.83 2.12
N LEU A 182 2.72 13.00 1.10
CA LEU A 182 2.07 13.06 -0.20
C LEU A 182 0.57 12.73 -0.14
N ALA A 183 0.17 11.78 0.72
CA ALA A 183 -1.23 11.46 0.93
C ALA A 183 -2.02 12.71 1.38
N ARG A 184 -1.50 13.43 2.36
CA ARG A 184 -2.12 14.64 2.90
C ARG A 184 -2.12 15.80 1.90
N GLU A 185 -0.97 16.10 1.29
CA GLU A 185 -0.80 17.23 0.38
C GLU A 185 -1.64 17.11 -0.90
N LYS A 186 -1.68 15.92 -1.47
CA LYS A 186 -2.40 15.64 -2.74
C LYS A 186 -3.80 15.08 -2.54
N ARG A 187 -4.26 14.95 -1.29
CA ARG A 187 -5.51 14.27 -0.94
C ARG A 187 -5.60 12.87 -1.56
N LEU A 188 -4.45 12.19 -1.59
CA LEU A 188 -4.29 10.86 -2.15
C LEU A 188 -4.75 9.83 -1.11
N THR A 189 -5.67 8.94 -1.46
CA THR A 189 -6.00 7.79 -0.63
C THR A 189 -4.92 6.73 -0.82
N VAL A 190 -4.29 6.30 0.28
CA VAL A 190 -3.25 5.27 0.24
C VAL A 190 -3.74 4.04 1.00
N VAL A 191 -3.59 2.85 0.39
CA VAL A 191 -3.78 1.57 1.07
C VAL A 191 -2.47 0.82 1.05
N ILE A 192 -1.96 0.47 2.21
CA ILE A 192 -0.64 -0.14 2.37
C ILE A 192 -0.73 -1.47 3.14
N ALA A 193 -0.30 -2.57 2.54
CA ALA A 193 -0.04 -3.80 3.28
C ALA A 193 1.28 -3.65 4.04
N ILE A 194 1.23 -3.85 5.35
CA ILE A 194 2.38 -3.65 6.23
C ILE A 194 2.39 -4.73 7.32
N HIS A 195 3.56 -5.27 7.63
CA HIS A 195 3.71 -6.33 8.64
C HIS A 195 4.06 -5.79 10.02
N ASP A 196 4.81 -4.71 10.07
CA ASP A 196 5.25 -4.09 11.33
C ASP A 196 4.12 -3.24 11.90
N LEU A 197 3.59 -3.66 13.06
CA LEU A 197 2.50 -2.97 13.75
C LEU A 197 2.92 -1.59 14.26
N ASN A 198 4.19 -1.41 14.63
CA ASN A 198 4.69 -0.13 15.12
C ASN A 198 4.85 0.87 13.95
N LEU A 199 5.34 0.42 12.80
CA LEU A 199 5.36 1.25 11.59
C LEU A 199 3.94 1.59 11.13
N ALA A 200 3.01 0.63 11.19
CA ALA A 200 1.61 0.89 10.87
C ALA A 200 1.01 1.95 11.80
N ALA A 201 1.17 1.82 13.12
CA ALA A 201 0.70 2.79 14.11
C ALA A 201 1.32 4.20 13.90
N MET A 202 2.58 4.26 13.46
CA MET A 202 3.28 5.53 13.22
C MET A 202 2.78 6.29 11.98
N PHE A 203 2.47 5.58 10.90
CA PHE A 203 2.24 6.19 9.59
C PHE A 203 0.82 6.05 9.04
N CYS A 204 -0.01 5.16 9.57
CA CYS A 204 -1.38 4.98 9.12
C CYS A 204 -2.39 5.76 9.98
N ASP A 205 -3.48 6.19 9.34
CA ASP A 205 -4.57 6.93 9.99
C ASP A 205 -5.77 6.02 10.28
N ARG A 206 -5.91 4.93 9.51
CA ARG A 206 -6.95 3.91 9.61
C ARG A 206 -6.35 2.53 9.41
N PHE A 207 -7.06 1.51 9.89
CA PHE A 207 -6.57 0.14 9.91
C PHE A 207 -7.66 -0.84 9.51
N VAL A 208 -7.27 -1.85 8.75
CA VAL A 208 -8.04 -3.07 8.47
C VAL A 208 -7.19 -4.23 8.90
N MET A 209 -7.70 -5.10 9.76
CA MET A 209 -7.04 -6.32 10.21
C MET A 209 -7.79 -7.54 9.64
N LEU A 210 -7.05 -8.40 8.93
CA LEU A 210 -7.59 -9.58 8.28
C LEU A 210 -7.21 -10.85 9.05
N LYS A 211 -8.18 -11.75 9.19
CA LYS A 211 -8.00 -13.11 9.71
C LYS A 211 -8.93 -14.07 8.99
N ASP A 212 -8.44 -15.26 8.66
CA ASP A 212 -9.25 -16.37 8.11
C ASP A 212 -10.17 -15.94 6.94
N ALA A 213 -9.58 -15.22 5.96
CA ALA A 213 -10.27 -14.67 4.80
C ALA A 213 -11.29 -13.56 5.09
N ARG A 214 -11.48 -13.14 6.34
CA ARG A 214 -12.49 -12.16 6.77
C ARG A 214 -11.85 -10.89 7.34
N LEU A 215 -12.64 -9.83 7.35
CA LEU A 215 -12.33 -8.63 8.10
C LEU A 215 -12.55 -8.93 9.59
N PHE A 216 -11.45 -8.91 10.37
CA PHE A 216 -11.48 -9.15 11.80
C PHE A 216 -11.78 -7.87 12.59
N ALA A 217 -11.08 -6.78 12.26
CA ALA A 217 -11.28 -5.47 12.86
C ALA A 217 -11.02 -4.37 11.82
N TRP A 218 -11.70 -3.24 11.95
CA TRP A 218 -11.54 -2.06 11.11
C TRP A 218 -11.85 -0.79 11.91
N GLY A 219 -11.05 0.27 11.72
CA GLY A 219 -11.27 1.53 12.41
C GLY A 219 -10.00 2.36 12.61
N THR A 220 -9.99 3.08 13.72
CA THR A 220 -8.86 3.87 14.21
C THR A 220 -7.78 2.99 14.84
N GLU A 221 -6.65 3.60 15.17
CA GLU A 221 -5.56 2.95 15.91
C GLU A 221 -6.07 2.33 17.23
N ASP A 222 -6.93 3.06 17.95
CA ASP A 222 -7.47 2.63 19.24
C ASP A 222 -8.44 1.45 19.15
N GLU A 223 -9.15 1.32 18.03
CA GLU A 223 -10.11 0.26 17.79
C GLU A 223 -9.46 -1.04 17.27
N VAL A 224 -8.36 -0.92 16.53
CA VAL A 224 -7.77 -2.06 15.81
C VAL A 224 -6.49 -2.57 16.45
N ILE A 225 -5.58 -1.68 16.89
CA ILE A 225 -4.31 -2.06 17.53
C ILE A 225 -4.53 -2.21 19.03
N THR A 226 -5.14 -3.34 19.44
CA THR A 226 -5.35 -3.73 20.84
C THR A 226 -4.67 -5.06 21.14
N GLU A 227 -4.35 -5.31 22.41
CA GLU A 227 -3.71 -6.55 22.84
C GLU A 227 -4.58 -7.76 22.50
N GLU A 228 -5.90 -7.63 22.66
CA GLU A 228 -6.89 -8.67 22.33
C GLU A 228 -6.88 -8.99 20.84
N ASN A 229 -6.94 -7.97 19.99
CA ASN A 229 -6.95 -8.16 18.54
C ASN A 229 -5.64 -8.76 18.04
N ILE A 230 -4.50 -8.27 18.57
CA ILE A 230 -3.17 -8.78 18.21
C ILE A 230 -3.04 -10.24 18.64
N SER A 231 -3.44 -10.56 19.87
CA SER A 231 -3.41 -11.93 20.37
C SER A 231 -4.31 -12.85 19.53
N ALA A 232 -5.53 -12.40 19.22
CA ALA A 232 -6.49 -13.18 18.45
C ALA A 232 -5.99 -13.44 17.00
N VAL A 233 -5.36 -12.45 16.35
CA VAL A 233 -4.98 -12.54 14.94
C VAL A 233 -3.59 -13.13 14.73
N TYR A 234 -2.62 -12.75 15.58
CA TYR A 234 -1.21 -13.16 15.42
C TYR A 234 -0.79 -14.29 16.35
N GLY A 235 -1.61 -14.61 17.39
CA GLY A 235 -1.30 -15.68 18.35
C GLY A 235 -0.14 -15.34 19.28
N VAL A 236 0.12 -14.07 19.52
CA VAL A 236 1.22 -13.58 20.37
C VAL A 236 0.69 -12.73 21.52
N ARG A 237 1.38 -12.74 22.65
CA ARG A 237 1.10 -11.83 23.76
C ARG A 237 1.85 -10.51 23.57
N THR A 238 1.18 -9.41 23.85
CA THR A 238 1.74 -8.06 23.69
C THR A 238 1.34 -7.18 24.86
N GLU A 239 2.13 -6.14 25.10
CA GLU A 239 1.74 -4.97 25.88
C GLU A 239 1.73 -3.76 24.96
N ILE A 240 0.76 -2.86 25.17
CA ILE A 240 0.63 -1.65 24.35
C ILE A 240 0.90 -0.44 25.22
N HIS A 241 1.94 0.31 24.88
CA HIS A 241 2.31 1.57 25.49
C HIS A 241 1.99 2.74 24.60
N ARG A 242 1.71 3.91 25.15
CA ARG A 242 1.60 5.17 24.41
C ARG A 242 2.87 5.99 24.55
N LEU A 243 3.59 6.18 23.44
CA LEU A 243 4.77 7.02 23.36
C LEU A 243 4.57 8.07 22.25
N GLY A 244 4.77 9.34 22.55
CA GLY A 244 4.57 10.42 21.57
C GLY A 244 3.15 10.50 20.98
N GLY A 245 2.13 10.06 21.74
CA GLY A 245 0.73 10.05 21.30
C GLY A 245 0.33 8.88 20.38
N ARG A 246 1.27 7.96 20.07
CA ARG A 246 1.05 6.76 19.25
C ARG A 246 1.17 5.49 20.08
N ARG A 247 0.50 4.43 19.65
CA ARG A 247 0.59 3.10 20.26
C ARG A 247 1.89 2.42 19.86
N HIS A 248 2.57 1.84 20.84
CA HIS A 248 3.75 1.01 20.64
C HIS A 248 3.45 -0.40 21.14
N VAL A 249 3.56 -1.35 20.23
CA VAL A 249 3.34 -2.78 20.50
C VAL A 249 4.67 -3.40 20.94
N VAL A 250 4.71 -3.87 22.16
CA VAL A 250 5.84 -4.60 22.73
C VAL A 250 5.48 -6.09 22.76
N LEU A 251 6.28 -6.91 22.08
CA LEU A 251 6.10 -8.36 22.09
C LEU A 251 6.58 -8.95 23.40
N LEU A 252 5.75 -9.75 24.03
CA LEU A 252 6.10 -10.50 25.24
C LEU A 252 6.54 -11.91 24.85
N ARG A 253 7.59 -12.41 25.51
CA ARG A 253 8.04 -13.78 25.33
C ARG A 253 7.04 -14.75 25.94
N ASN A 254 6.48 -15.66 25.15
CA ASN A 254 5.70 -16.77 25.67
C ASN A 254 6.66 -17.83 26.23
N GLU A 255 6.67 -18.02 27.55
CA GLU A 255 7.51 -19.05 28.19
C GLU A 255 7.08 -20.48 27.82
N GLU A 256 5.85 -20.68 27.34
CA GLU A 256 5.28 -21.98 26.99
C GLU A 256 5.74 -22.55 25.62
N ASN A 257 6.41 -21.77 24.76
CA ASN A 257 6.82 -22.22 23.41
C ASN A 257 8.27 -22.73 23.31
N ILE A 258 8.96 -22.98 24.42
CA ILE A 258 10.36 -23.46 24.44
C ILE A 258 10.44 -25.00 24.58
N GLY A 259 9.31 -25.70 24.65
CA GLY A 259 9.26 -27.12 24.96
C GLY A 259 8.52 -28.00 23.94
N ARG A 260 8.68 -27.74 22.62
CA ARG A 260 8.25 -28.76 21.61
C ARG A 260 9.17 -28.74 20.40
#